data_2aa862d58b079a6385effd9feb3ec9d0
#
_entry.id   2aa862d58b079a6385effd9feb3ec9d0
#
_cell.length_a   1.000
_cell.length_b   1.000
_cell.length_c   1.000
_cell.angle_alpha   90.00
_cell.angle_beta   90.00
_cell.angle_gamma   90.00
#
_symmetry.space_group_name_H-M   'P 1'
#
loop_
_entity.id
_entity.type
_entity.pdbx_description
1 polymer ?
#
loop_
_entity_poly.entity_id
_entity_poly.type
_entity_poly.pdbx_seq_one_letter_code
_entity_poly.pdbx_strand_id
1 'polypeptide(L)'
;NLIQSKNIKDLYFPFSSYVVHGIPSRLGIKLNKTVYTDGNYQYNKKLSKKDLKHVENINSFKKIFYNLKKKSKKLSISKKLVQNFFNKKNLKSAKALYNYIPSNTYNSNHNIKNDNLHFDIAIFLPNFFECQREWGKIIFNDFYEWIVFTLDYLEKMNIRVALKLHPNYFTINQENKKFIKILKNKYKKVIWLDSNFPNKTIFNKIKLAISPWGSVLWELAYFKIPSISIGENPGKQYHLSYNPKNILEYKNLLKNYKKLKCKVTKKEIYEFIYVYMLNNKDSYETVARKIELKKIDLTISNGLEDFIKRFQEYEIKPQKEKI
;
A
#
# COMPACT_ATOMS: atom_id res chain seq x y z
N ASN A 1 22.52 22.26 -16.09
CA ASN A 1 21.85 21.05 -15.62
C ASN A 1 22.85 20.20 -14.83
N LEU A 2 22.63 20.03 -13.53
CA LEU A 2 23.56 19.36 -12.62
C LEU A 2 23.93 17.94 -13.06
N ILE A 3 22.98 17.19 -13.63
CA ILE A 3 23.21 15.82 -14.12
C ILE A 3 24.23 15.78 -15.26
N GLN A 4 24.23 16.79 -16.11
CA GLN A 4 25.19 16.89 -17.22
C GLN A 4 26.55 17.45 -16.76
N SER A 5 26.52 18.52 -15.96
CA SER A 5 27.76 19.23 -15.55
C SER A 5 28.64 18.41 -14.61
N LYS A 6 28.07 17.48 -13.82
CA LYS A 6 28.81 16.66 -12.84
C LYS A 6 29.10 15.23 -13.34
N ASN A 7 28.92 14.94 -14.61
CA ASN A 7 29.16 13.62 -15.22
C ASN A 7 28.53 12.46 -14.44
N ILE A 8 27.31 12.68 -13.91
CA ILE A 8 26.56 11.66 -13.15
C ILE A 8 26.19 10.52 -14.11
N LYS A 9 26.50 9.28 -13.74
CA LYS A 9 26.17 8.06 -14.50
C LYS A 9 24.86 7.44 -14.02
N ASP A 10 24.69 7.31 -12.72
CA ASP A 10 23.59 6.61 -12.06
C ASP A 10 22.80 7.56 -11.18
N LEU A 11 21.49 7.37 -11.16
CA LEU A 11 20.54 8.15 -10.39
C LEU A 11 19.65 7.19 -9.58
N TYR A 12 19.48 7.47 -8.29
CA TYR A 12 18.67 6.68 -7.39
C TYR A 12 17.56 7.53 -6.80
N PHE A 13 16.32 7.04 -6.88
CA PHE A 13 15.14 7.71 -6.34
C PHE A 13 14.32 6.74 -5.52
N PRO A 14 13.70 7.16 -4.40
CA PRO A 14 12.78 6.30 -3.64
C PRO A 14 11.55 5.93 -4.46
N PHE A 15 11.11 6.81 -5.35
CA PHE A 15 9.93 6.61 -6.20
C PHE A 15 10.15 7.18 -7.60
N SER A 16 9.35 6.75 -8.58
CA SER A 16 9.24 7.40 -9.90
C SER A 16 7.92 8.19 -10.06
N SER A 17 7.08 8.17 -9.05
CA SER A 17 5.91 9.03 -8.87
C SER A 17 6.29 10.31 -8.13
N TYR A 18 5.34 11.19 -7.90
CA TYR A 18 5.53 12.53 -7.36
C TYR A 18 6.45 13.43 -8.21
N VAL A 19 6.16 14.71 -8.24
CA VAL A 19 6.89 15.70 -9.07
C VAL A 19 8.38 15.70 -8.76
N VAL A 20 8.72 15.67 -7.46
CA VAL A 20 10.12 15.75 -6.97
C VAL A 20 11.00 14.57 -7.39
N HIS A 21 10.44 13.41 -7.63
CA HIS A 21 11.17 12.20 -8.04
C HIS A 21 10.88 11.83 -9.50
N GLY A 22 9.64 11.99 -9.94
CA GLY A 22 9.19 11.60 -11.25
C GLY A 22 9.80 12.41 -12.39
N ILE A 23 9.96 13.74 -12.23
CA ILE A 23 10.60 14.58 -13.23
C ILE A 23 12.10 14.26 -13.37
N PRO A 24 12.90 14.29 -12.29
CA PRO A 24 14.33 13.98 -12.43
C PRO A 24 14.58 12.54 -12.90
N SER A 25 13.78 11.55 -12.51
CA SER A 25 13.95 10.19 -13.01
C SER A 25 13.74 10.09 -14.53
N ARG A 26 12.71 10.75 -15.06
CA ARG A 26 12.45 10.80 -16.51
C ARG A 26 13.51 11.58 -17.27
N LEU A 27 13.99 12.69 -16.68
CA LEU A 27 15.07 13.46 -17.23
C LEU A 27 16.36 12.63 -17.31
N GLY A 28 16.69 11.87 -16.25
CA GLY A 28 17.82 10.96 -16.25
C GLY A 28 17.76 9.94 -17.39
N ILE A 29 16.58 9.30 -17.58
CA ILE A 29 16.36 8.36 -18.69
C ILE A 29 16.49 9.05 -20.05
N LYS A 30 15.96 10.29 -20.21
CA LYS A 30 16.10 11.08 -21.44
C LYS A 30 17.56 11.40 -21.76
N LEU A 31 18.36 11.63 -20.73
CA LEU A 31 19.81 11.90 -20.84
C LEU A 31 20.66 10.61 -20.90
N ASN A 32 20.05 9.46 -21.14
CA ASN A 32 20.69 8.13 -21.22
C ASN A 32 21.51 7.78 -19.95
N LYS A 33 21.06 8.23 -18.79
CA LYS A 33 21.62 7.82 -17.49
C LYS A 33 20.94 6.55 -16.99
N THR A 34 21.64 5.79 -16.17
CA THR A 34 20.99 4.68 -15.46
C THR A 34 20.15 5.23 -14.32
N VAL A 35 18.89 4.85 -14.26
CA VAL A 35 17.96 5.32 -13.22
C VAL A 35 17.40 4.12 -12.46
N TYR A 36 17.56 4.15 -11.15
CA TYR A 36 17.02 3.15 -10.24
C TYR A 36 15.98 3.77 -9.33
N THR A 37 15.01 2.96 -8.95
CA THR A 37 14.04 3.30 -7.92
C THR A 37 13.89 2.15 -6.94
N ASP A 38 13.73 2.47 -5.67
CA ASP A 38 13.55 1.46 -4.62
C ASP A 38 12.08 1.09 -4.45
N GLY A 39 11.19 2.05 -4.37
CA GLY A 39 9.78 1.81 -4.08
C GLY A 39 9.55 1.13 -2.73
N ASN A 40 8.44 1.38 -2.09
CA ASN A 40 8.10 0.67 -0.86
C ASN A 40 7.90 -0.83 -1.14
N TYR A 41 8.57 -1.69 -0.39
CA TYR A 41 8.49 -3.15 -0.47
C TYR A 41 9.04 -3.79 -1.74
N GLN A 42 9.80 -3.04 -2.55
CA GLN A 42 10.32 -3.58 -3.80
C GLN A 42 11.83 -3.41 -3.88
N TYR A 43 12.45 -4.23 -4.68
CA TYR A 43 13.89 -4.16 -4.93
C TYR A 43 14.23 -3.00 -5.83
N ASN A 44 15.48 -2.61 -5.83
CA ASN A 44 16.01 -1.61 -6.76
C ASN A 44 15.62 -1.97 -8.19
N LYS A 45 14.67 -1.21 -8.72
CA LYS A 45 14.19 -1.38 -10.07
C LYS A 45 14.89 -0.42 -11.00
N LYS A 46 15.56 -0.94 -12.02
CA LYS A 46 16.09 -0.13 -13.11
C LYS A 46 14.93 0.34 -13.99
N LEU A 47 14.77 1.64 -14.11
CA LEU A 47 13.77 2.23 -15.01
C LEU A 47 14.27 2.25 -16.45
N SER A 48 13.34 2.25 -17.39
CA SER A 48 13.60 2.36 -18.82
C SER A 48 12.54 3.21 -19.51
N LYS A 49 12.78 3.60 -20.77
CA LYS A 49 11.79 4.32 -21.58
C LYS A 49 10.46 3.56 -21.71
N LYS A 50 10.50 2.22 -21.64
CA LYS A 50 9.32 1.34 -21.74
C LYS A 50 8.64 1.10 -20.39
N ASP A 51 9.38 1.24 -19.29
CA ASP A 51 8.86 1.01 -17.94
C ASP A 51 9.39 2.09 -16.98
N LEU A 52 8.57 3.10 -16.76
CA LEU A 52 8.85 4.28 -15.95
C LEU A 52 8.29 4.18 -14.53
N LYS A 53 7.65 3.06 -14.18
CA LYS A 53 7.04 2.87 -12.86
C LYS A 53 8.03 2.23 -11.91
N HIS A 54 8.10 2.75 -10.68
CA HIS A 54 8.92 2.16 -9.60
C HIS A 54 8.30 0.86 -9.06
N VAL A 55 7.00 0.68 -9.24
CA VAL A 55 6.30 -0.53 -8.81
C VAL A 55 6.44 -1.65 -9.84
N GLU A 56 6.48 -2.88 -9.35
CA GLU A 56 6.46 -4.06 -10.21
C GLU A 56 5.18 -4.15 -11.02
N ASN A 57 5.27 -4.84 -12.15
CA ASN A 57 4.09 -5.15 -12.92
C ASN A 57 3.18 -6.09 -12.13
N ILE A 58 2.06 -5.55 -11.67
CA ILE A 58 1.06 -6.30 -10.88
C ILE A 58 0.58 -7.58 -11.57
N ASN A 59 0.70 -7.65 -12.90
CA ASN A 59 0.32 -8.83 -13.66
C ASN A 59 1.42 -9.92 -13.67
N SER A 60 2.55 -9.71 -13.03
CA SER A 60 3.63 -10.69 -12.94
C SER A 60 3.63 -11.50 -11.63
N PHE A 61 2.93 -11.07 -10.58
CA PHE A 61 3.08 -11.59 -9.23
C PHE A 61 2.82 -13.10 -9.11
N LYS A 62 1.76 -13.63 -9.73
CA LYS A 62 1.53 -15.09 -9.74
C LYS A 62 2.66 -15.84 -10.47
N LYS A 63 3.13 -15.30 -11.60
CA LYS A 63 4.25 -15.88 -12.35
C LYS A 63 5.55 -15.85 -11.52
N ILE A 64 5.82 -14.75 -10.83
CA ILE A 64 6.98 -14.64 -9.93
C ILE A 64 6.91 -15.75 -8.88
N PHE A 65 5.78 -15.88 -8.16
CA PHE A 65 5.64 -16.93 -7.16
C PHE A 65 5.79 -18.34 -7.75
N TYR A 66 5.18 -18.58 -8.90
CA TYR A 66 5.25 -19.86 -9.60
C TYR A 66 6.70 -20.29 -9.89
N ASN A 67 7.56 -19.35 -10.27
CA ASN A 67 8.96 -19.60 -10.61
C ASN A 67 9.90 -19.70 -9.39
N LEU A 68 9.41 -19.42 -8.17
CA LEU A 68 10.26 -19.52 -6.97
C LEU A 68 10.60 -20.98 -6.63
N LYS A 69 11.83 -21.19 -6.16
CA LYS A 69 12.24 -22.44 -5.53
C LYS A 69 11.74 -22.53 -4.08
N LYS A 70 11.67 -23.72 -3.50
CA LYS A 70 11.32 -23.96 -2.08
C LYS A 70 9.99 -23.27 -1.66
N LYS A 71 8.95 -23.35 -2.48
CA LYS A 71 7.66 -22.68 -2.30
C LYS A 71 7.00 -22.97 -0.94
N SER A 72 7.05 -24.23 -0.48
CA SER A 72 6.48 -24.62 0.83
C SER A 72 7.11 -23.85 1.99
N LYS A 73 8.44 -23.68 1.99
CA LYS A 73 9.15 -22.87 2.99
C LYS A 73 8.71 -21.40 2.94
N LYS A 74 8.57 -20.87 1.73
CA LYS A 74 8.14 -19.48 1.50
C LYS A 74 6.71 -19.22 1.98
N LEU A 75 5.80 -20.15 1.71
CA LEU A 75 4.44 -20.12 2.25
C LEU A 75 4.42 -20.19 3.78
N SER A 76 5.24 -21.04 4.37
CA SER A 76 5.37 -21.15 5.84
C SER A 76 5.82 -19.83 6.47
N ILE A 77 6.81 -19.17 5.85
CA ILE A 77 7.30 -17.85 6.31
C ILE A 77 6.16 -16.81 6.26
N SER A 78 5.47 -16.70 5.12
CA SER A 78 4.34 -15.76 4.98
C SER A 78 3.21 -16.07 5.95
N LYS A 79 2.87 -17.36 6.12
CA LYS A 79 1.85 -17.80 7.09
C LYS A 79 2.19 -17.34 8.50
N LYS A 80 3.42 -17.61 8.96
CA LYS A 80 3.90 -17.19 10.29
C LYS A 80 3.84 -15.68 10.46
N LEU A 81 4.24 -14.94 9.43
CA LEU A 81 4.25 -13.49 9.45
C LEU A 81 2.82 -12.91 9.56
N VAL A 82 1.88 -13.39 8.74
CA VAL A 82 0.49 -12.97 8.77
C VAL A 82 -0.19 -13.35 10.09
N GLN A 83 0.08 -14.54 10.63
CA GLN A 83 -0.43 -14.95 11.93
C GLN A 83 0.09 -14.07 13.07
N ASN A 84 1.39 -13.76 13.05
CA ASN A 84 1.99 -12.86 14.04
C ASN A 84 1.41 -11.46 13.95
N PHE A 85 1.15 -10.97 12.74
CA PHE A 85 0.53 -9.67 12.50
C PHE A 85 -0.84 -9.57 13.19
N PHE A 86 -1.70 -10.56 13.03
CA PHE A 86 -3.05 -10.53 13.63
C PHE A 86 -3.08 -10.95 15.11
N ASN A 87 -2.12 -11.77 15.56
CA ASN A 87 -2.09 -12.29 16.94
C ASN A 87 -1.29 -11.43 17.92
N LYS A 88 -0.77 -10.28 17.49
CA LYS A 88 -0.04 -9.31 18.34
C LYS A 88 1.24 -9.85 19.01
N LYS A 89 1.66 -11.08 18.75
CA LYS A 89 2.75 -11.73 19.50
C LYS A 89 4.14 -11.16 19.20
N ASN A 90 4.28 -10.34 18.15
CA ASN A 90 5.58 -9.75 17.83
C ASN A 90 5.44 -8.46 17.00
N LEU A 91 5.53 -7.31 17.66
CA LEU A 91 5.52 -5.99 17.03
C LEU A 91 6.65 -5.81 15.99
N LYS A 92 7.80 -6.50 16.17
CA LYS A 92 8.89 -6.49 15.18
C LYS A 92 8.49 -7.14 13.87
N SER A 93 7.64 -8.17 13.90
CA SER A 93 7.12 -8.82 12.68
C SER A 93 6.10 -7.96 11.95
N ALA A 94 5.32 -7.17 12.69
CA ALA A 94 4.40 -6.20 12.06
C ALA A 94 5.17 -5.05 11.38
N LYS A 95 6.29 -4.62 11.96
CA LYS A 95 7.21 -3.64 11.32
C LYS A 95 7.79 -4.14 10.01
N ALA A 96 7.99 -5.45 9.86
CA ALA A 96 8.48 -6.04 8.62
C ALA A 96 7.44 -6.01 7.49
N LEU A 97 6.15 -5.91 7.82
CA LEU A 97 5.05 -5.81 6.85
C LEU A 97 4.70 -4.36 6.47
N TYR A 98 5.05 -3.41 7.34
CA TYR A 98 4.75 -2.00 7.10
C TYR A 98 5.89 -1.14 7.63
N ASN A 99 6.21 -0.07 6.91
CA ASN A 99 7.17 0.94 7.36
C ASN A 99 6.67 1.75 8.56
N TYR A 100 5.38 1.69 8.84
CA TYR A 100 4.77 2.25 10.04
C TYR A 100 4.09 1.13 10.83
N ILE A 101 4.11 1.24 12.16
CA ILE A 101 3.41 0.29 13.01
C ILE A 101 1.93 0.66 12.97
N PRO A 102 1.05 -0.21 12.48
CA PRO A 102 -0.38 -0.04 12.70
C PRO A 102 -0.70 -0.43 14.16
N SER A 103 0.04 0.19 15.11
CA SER A 103 -0.04 -0.14 16.54
C SER A 103 -1.46 -0.07 17.07
N ASN A 104 -2.27 0.80 16.49
CA ASN A 104 -3.60 1.09 16.98
C ASN A 104 -4.73 0.38 16.22
N THR A 105 -4.47 -0.09 14.98
CA THR A 105 -5.52 -0.68 14.13
C THR A 105 -5.99 -2.05 14.61
N TYR A 106 -5.15 -2.77 15.35
CA TYR A 106 -5.47 -4.09 15.93
C TYR A 106 -5.29 -4.13 17.46
N ASN A 107 -4.75 -3.06 18.08
CA ASN A 107 -4.30 -3.04 19.47
C ASN A 107 -5.18 -2.23 20.42
N SER A 108 -6.29 -1.73 20.00
CA SER A 108 -7.07 -0.90 20.89
C SER A 108 -7.71 -1.72 22.00
N ASN A 109 -7.27 -1.49 23.22
CA ASN A 109 -8.11 -1.60 24.42
C ASN A 109 -9.13 -0.45 24.43
N HIS A 110 -9.59 0.02 23.26
CA HIS A 110 -10.72 0.89 23.21
C HIS A 110 -11.93 0.04 23.64
N ASN A 111 -12.29 0.15 24.89
CA ASN A 111 -13.63 -0.15 25.38
C ASN A 111 -14.60 0.80 24.66
N ILE A 112 -14.77 0.57 23.36
CA ILE A 112 -15.81 1.23 22.60
C ILE A 112 -17.09 0.52 23.03
N LYS A 113 -17.80 1.11 23.99
CA LYS A 113 -19.22 0.83 24.28
C LYS A 113 -20.07 1.20 23.05
N ASN A 114 -19.73 0.70 21.87
CA ASN A 114 -20.36 1.04 20.59
C ASN A 114 -21.02 -0.19 19.99
N ASP A 115 -21.74 -0.97 20.82
CA ASP A 115 -22.57 -2.06 20.32
C ASP A 115 -23.69 -1.59 19.38
N ASN A 116 -23.99 -0.29 19.40
CA ASN A 116 -25.06 0.32 18.62
C ASN A 116 -24.63 0.85 17.22
N LEU A 117 -23.36 0.70 16.81
CA LEU A 117 -22.95 1.10 15.47
C LEU A 117 -23.38 0.05 14.44
N HIS A 118 -24.41 0.37 13.66
CA HIS A 118 -24.87 -0.45 12.54
C HIS A 118 -24.50 0.17 11.20
N PHE A 119 -23.71 -0.53 10.43
CA PHE A 119 -23.38 -0.19 9.04
C PHE A 119 -23.08 -1.46 8.24
N ASP A 120 -23.50 -1.45 6.99
CA ASP A 120 -23.30 -2.60 6.10
C ASP A 120 -22.01 -2.49 5.29
N ILE A 121 -21.59 -1.26 5.00
CA ILE A 121 -20.42 -0.97 4.16
C ILE A 121 -19.44 -0.09 4.93
N ALA A 122 -18.16 -0.47 4.88
CA ALA A 122 -17.07 0.41 5.34
C ALA A 122 -16.24 0.89 4.17
N ILE A 123 -15.96 2.18 4.14
CA ILE A 123 -15.05 2.82 3.19
C ILE A 123 -13.77 3.16 3.92
N PHE A 124 -12.63 2.64 3.42
CA PHE A 124 -11.31 2.97 3.92
C PHE A 124 -10.72 4.05 3.03
N LEU A 125 -10.67 5.26 3.54
CA LEU A 125 -10.15 6.40 2.78
C LEU A 125 -8.65 6.29 2.56
N PRO A 126 -8.16 6.64 1.37
CA PRO A 126 -6.76 6.92 1.13
C PRO A 126 -6.40 8.32 1.64
N ASN A 127 -5.13 8.65 1.61
CA ASN A 127 -4.73 10.05 1.60
C ASN A 127 -5.05 10.64 0.21
N PHE A 128 -5.79 11.74 0.13
CA PHE A 128 -6.22 12.34 -1.15
C PHE A 128 -5.05 12.82 -2.01
N PHE A 129 -3.90 13.08 -1.41
CA PHE A 129 -2.69 13.56 -2.08
C PHE A 129 -1.66 12.46 -2.36
N GLU A 130 -1.99 11.19 -2.14
CA GLU A 130 -1.18 10.07 -2.59
C GLU A 130 -1.20 9.92 -4.11
N CYS A 131 -0.21 9.22 -4.66
CA CYS A 131 -0.12 8.94 -6.08
C CYS A 131 -1.26 8.02 -6.54
N GLN A 132 -2.33 8.60 -7.04
CA GLN A 132 -3.59 7.91 -7.31
C GLN A 132 -3.49 6.82 -8.39
N ARG A 133 -2.48 6.89 -9.27
CA ARG A 133 -2.27 5.96 -10.39
C ARG A 133 -0.96 5.18 -10.29
N GLU A 134 -0.45 5.02 -9.09
CA GLU A 134 0.80 4.30 -8.84
C GLU A 134 0.76 2.88 -9.42
N TRP A 135 -0.31 2.16 -9.17
CA TRP A 135 -0.49 0.77 -9.62
C TRP A 135 -1.07 0.66 -11.03
N GLY A 136 -1.70 1.69 -11.54
CA GLY A 136 -2.29 1.70 -12.87
C GLY A 136 -3.51 2.58 -12.99
N LYS A 137 -4.50 2.13 -13.76
CA LYS A 137 -5.73 2.88 -14.02
C LYS A 137 -6.68 2.80 -12.84
N ILE A 138 -7.36 3.90 -12.56
CA ILE A 138 -8.54 3.98 -11.70
C ILE A 138 -9.73 4.42 -12.54
N ILE A 139 -10.94 4.07 -12.13
CA ILE A 139 -12.18 4.33 -12.90
C ILE A 139 -12.77 5.73 -12.66
N PHE A 140 -12.18 6.51 -11.76
CA PHE A 140 -12.51 7.91 -11.48
C PHE A 140 -11.33 8.81 -11.84
N ASN A 141 -11.56 10.12 -11.95
CA ASN A 141 -10.48 11.06 -12.21
C ASN A 141 -9.55 11.18 -11.00
N ASP A 142 -10.12 11.22 -9.79
CA ASP A 142 -9.40 11.30 -8.53
C ASP A 142 -10.17 10.66 -7.37
N PHE A 143 -9.56 10.67 -6.18
CA PHE A 143 -10.16 10.09 -4.97
C PHE A 143 -11.31 10.91 -4.41
N TYR A 144 -11.34 12.23 -4.67
CA TYR A 144 -12.42 13.08 -4.21
C TYR A 144 -13.70 12.83 -5.04
N GLU A 145 -13.58 12.77 -6.36
CA GLU A 145 -14.68 12.38 -7.24
C GLU A 145 -15.23 11.00 -6.87
N TRP A 146 -14.32 10.04 -6.65
CA TRP A 146 -14.71 8.70 -6.24
C TRP A 146 -15.52 8.68 -4.95
N ILE A 147 -15.05 9.36 -3.89
CA ILE A 147 -15.75 9.29 -2.60
C ILE A 147 -17.10 10.00 -2.65
N VAL A 148 -17.17 11.15 -3.30
CA VAL A 148 -18.42 11.89 -3.49
C VAL A 148 -19.43 11.02 -4.25
N PHE A 149 -19.03 10.47 -5.40
CA PHE A 149 -19.88 9.57 -6.18
C PHE A 149 -20.36 8.38 -5.36
N THR A 150 -19.47 7.75 -4.62
CA THR A 150 -19.79 6.56 -3.83
C THR A 150 -20.80 6.88 -2.71
N LEU A 151 -20.58 7.98 -1.98
CA LEU A 151 -21.47 8.39 -0.90
C LEU A 151 -22.84 8.83 -1.43
N ASP A 152 -22.89 9.62 -2.52
CA ASP A 152 -24.14 10.03 -3.17
C ASP A 152 -24.94 8.80 -3.65
N TYR A 153 -24.26 7.78 -4.21
CA TYR A 153 -24.91 6.57 -4.67
C TYR A 153 -25.45 5.69 -3.53
N LEU A 154 -24.67 5.51 -2.47
CA LEU A 154 -25.06 4.70 -1.31
C LEU A 154 -26.15 5.39 -0.48
N GLU A 155 -26.14 6.71 -0.39
CA GLU A 155 -27.21 7.48 0.29
C GLU A 155 -28.54 7.35 -0.46
N LYS A 156 -28.54 7.42 -1.79
CA LYS A 156 -29.75 7.16 -2.62
C LYS A 156 -30.31 5.75 -2.43
N MET A 157 -29.45 4.79 -2.11
CA MET A 157 -29.86 3.41 -1.80
C MET A 157 -30.25 3.22 -0.34
N ASN A 158 -30.21 4.25 0.48
CA ASN A 158 -30.46 4.22 1.93
C ASN A 158 -29.57 3.18 2.66
N ILE A 159 -28.30 3.05 2.25
CA ILE A 159 -27.35 2.12 2.85
C ILE A 159 -26.56 2.86 3.93
N ARG A 160 -26.46 2.27 5.12
CA ARG A 160 -25.65 2.80 6.22
C ARG A 160 -24.17 2.53 5.95
N VAL A 161 -23.38 3.58 5.98
CA VAL A 161 -21.97 3.57 5.64
C VAL A 161 -21.14 4.06 6.81
N ALA A 162 -20.06 3.34 7.12
CA ALA A 162 -18.98 3.86 7.93
C ALA A 162 -17.79 4.26 7.04
N LEU A 163 -17.15 5.36 7.37
CA LEU A 163 -16.00 5.85 6.64
C LEU A 163 -14.83 6.01 7.61
N LYS A 164 -13.77 5.24 7.38
CA LYS A 164 -12.57 5.26 8.20
C LYS A 164 -11.48 6.12 7.57
N LEU A 165 -10.93 7.04 8.37
CA LEU A 165 -9.81 7.87 7.96
C LEU A 165 -8.52 7.05 7.82
N HIS A 166 -7.63 7.46 6.88
CA HIS A 166 -6.32 6.85 6.72
C HIS A 166 -5.45 7.03 7.98
N PRO A 167 -4.66 6.04 8.40
CA PRO A 167 -3.79 6.16 9.58
C PRO A 167 -2.87 7.37 9.57
N ASN A 168 -2.33 7.74 8.41
CA ASN A 168 -1.43 8.87 8.23
C ASN A 168 -2.16 10.19 7.87
N TYR A 169 -3.46 10.26 8.09
CA TYR A 169 -4.28 11.39 7.72
C TYR A 169 -3.76 12.74 8.26
N PHE A 170 -3.27 12.75 9.50
CA PHE A 170 -2.84 13.99 10.17
C PHE A 170 -1.42 14.44 9.79
N THR A 171 -0.57 13.55 9.29
CA THR A 171 0.87 13.79 9.16
C THR A 171 1.29 14.30 7.78
N ILE A 172 0.53 14.00 6.73
CA ILE A 172 1.00 14.18 5.37
C ILE A 172 0.56 15.52 4.74
N ASN A 173 -0.67 15.98 4.98
CA ASN A 173 -1.13 17.24 4.38
C ASN A 173 -2.32 17.84 5.13
N GLN A 174 -2.24 19.14 5.44
CA GLN A 174 -3.34 19.85 6.07
C GLN A 174 -4.58 20.01 5.17
N GLU A 175 -4.40 20.02 3.85
CA GLU A 175 -5.50 20.08 2.89
C GLU A 175 -6.44 18.88 3.02
N ASN A 176 -5.95 17.71 3.42
CA ASN A 176 -6.81 16.57 3.73
C ASN A 176 -7.88 16.93 4.76
N LYS A 177 -7.54 17.74 5.76
CA LYS A 177 -8.48 18.17 6.81
C LYS A 177 -9.63 19.00 6.22
N LYS A 178 -9.33 19.87 5.25
CA LYS A 178 -10.33 20.69 4.57
C LYS A 178 -11.32 19.80 3.80
N PHE A 179 -10.82 18.86 3.00
CA PHE A 179 -11.67 17.91 2.27
C PHE A 179 -12.56 17.07 3.19
N ILE A 180 -11.99 16.55 4.28
CA ILE A 180 -12.78 15.80 5.25
C ILE A 180 -13.86 16.66 5.91
N LYS A 181 -13.55 17.91 6.25
CA LYS A 181 -14.54 18.84 6.81
C LYS A 181 -15.70 19.08 5.84
N ILE A 182 -15.41 19.28 4.55
CA ILE A 182 -16.42 19.44 3.50
C ILE A 182 -17.29 18.18 3.41
N LEU A 183 -16.68 17.00 3.35
CA LEU A 183 -17.41 15.73 3.28
C LEU A 183 -18.27 15.50 4.54
N LYS A 184 -17.75 15.76 5.74
CA LYS A 184 -18.50 15.66 6.99
C LYS A 184 -19.72 16.60 7.01
N ASN A 185 -19.57 17.78 6.47
CA ASN A 185 -20.66 18.74 6.38
C ASN A 185 -21.75 18.33 5.40
N LYS A 186 -21.36 17.70 4.27
CA LYS A 186 -22.30 17.24 3.25
C LYS A 186 -23.01 15.94 3.68
N TYR A 187 -22.27 14.96 4.22
CA TYR A 187 -22.79 13.61 4.49
C TYR A 187 -23.02 13.37 5.98
N LYS A 188 -24.08 13.94 6.53
CA LYS A 188 -24.42 13.87 7.98
C LYS A 188 -24.80 12.47 8.46
N LYS A 189 -25.28 11.58 7.57
CA LYS A 189 -25.70 10.22 7.91
C LYS A 189 -24.54 9.22 7.91
N VAL A 190 -23.37 9.60 7.41
CA VAL A 190 -22.18 8.74 7.38
C VAL A 190 -21.58 8.66 8.78
N ILE A 191 -21.24 7.43 9.20
CA ILE A 191 -20.54 7.17 10.45
C ILE A 191 -19.06 7.40 10.23
N TRP A 192 -18.51 8.47 10.80
CA TRP A 192 -17.10 8.83 10.66
C TRP A 192 -16.27 8.15 11.74
N LEU A 193 -15.35 7.28 11.32
CA LEU A 193 -14.44 6.54 12.20
C LEU A 193 -13.04 7.16 12.11
N ASP A 194 -12.44 7.39 13.27
CA ASP A 194 -11.09 7.93 13.35
C ASP A 194 -10.06 6.96 12.78
N SER A 195 -8.88 7.50 12.43
CA SER A 195 -7.79 6.73 11.84
C SER A 195 -7.31 5.57 12.73
N ASN A 196 -7.41 5.70 14.05
CA ASN A 196 -7.04 4.70 15.04
C ASN A 196 -8.17 3.72 15.41
N PHE A 197 -9.38 3.90 14.85
CA PHE A 197 -10.48 2.96 15.12
C PHE A 197 -10.10 1.53 14.69
N PRO A 198 -10.35 0.48 15.51
CA PRO A 198 -9.87 -0.86 15.23
C PRO A 198 -10.48 -1.48 13.98
N ASN A 199 -9.65 -1.93 13.04
CA ASN A 199 -10.10 -2.61 11.84
C ASN A 199 -10.91 -3.88 12.18
N LYS A 200 -10.49 -4.65 13.19
CA LYS A 200 -11.18 -5.88 13.61
C LYS A 200 -12.63 -5.61 14.02
N THR A 201 -12.89 -4.50 14.71
CA THR A 201 -14.25 -4.09 15.08
C THR A 201 -15.11 -3.78 13.85
N ILE A 202 -14.50 -3.12 12.85
CA ILE A 202 -15.16 -2.84 11.58
C ILE A 202 -15.47 -4.15 10.85
N PHE A 203 -14.47 -5.04 10.73
CA PHE A 203 -14.58 -6.30 10.00
C PHE A 203 -15.70 -7.20 10.50
N ASN A 204 -15.96 -7.20 11.79
CA ASN A 204 -17.05 -8.00 12.39
C ASN A 204 -18.46 -7.47 12.07
N LYS A 205 -18.58 -6.24 11.54
CA LYS A 205 -19.86 -5.56 11.34
C LYS A 205 -20.28 -5.42 9.88
N ILE A 206 -19.33 -5.54 8.93
CA ILE A 206 -19.56 -5.19 7.54
C ILE A 206 -19.83 -6.40 6.64
N LYS A 207 -20.60 -6.14 5.58
CA LYS A 207 -20.82 -7.06 4.46
C LYS A 207 -19.93 -6.78 3.28
N LEU A 208 -19.46 -5.53 3.14
CA LEU A 208 -18.59 -5.07 2.09
C LEU A 208 -17.63 -4.00 2.59
N ALA A 209 -16.40 -4.04 2.11
CA ALA A 209 -15.45 -2.93 2.24
C ALA A 209 -15.15 -2.29 0.89
N ILE A 210 -14.81 -1.00 0.89
CA ILE A 210 -14.40 -0.28 -0.31
C ILE A 210 -13.12 0.49 0.01
N SER A 211 -12.12 0.36 -0.86
CA SER A 211 -10.88 1.14 -0.78
C SER A 211 -10.26 1.27 -2.17
N PRO A 212 -9.61 2.37 -2.53
CA PRO A 212 -8.95 2.48 -3.83
C PRO A 212 -7.88 1.40 -4.03
N TRP A 213 -7.04 1.24 -3.04
CA TRP A 213 -6.04 0.18 -2.86
C TRP A 213 -5.59 0.17 -1.40
N GLY A 214 -4.51 -0.51 -1.10
CA GLY A 214 -3.91 -0.51 0.23
C GLY A 214 -3.85 -1.90 0.86
N SER A 215 -3.10 -1.96 1.94
CA SER A 215 -2.91 -3.20 2.69
C SER A 215 -4.20 -3.79 3.24
N VAL A 216 -5.17 -2.94 3.53
CA VAL A 216 -6.48 -3.38 4.04
C VAL A 216 -7.17 -4.41 3.13
N LEU A 217 -6.90 -4.42 1.82
CA LEU A 217 -7.51 -5.36 0.89
C LEU A 217 -7.12 -6.82 1.17
N TRP A 218 -5.84 -7.10 1.47
CA TRP A 218 -5.44 -8.45 1.84
C TRP A 218 -5.87 -8.82 3.27
N GLU A 219 -5.94 -7.84 4.16
CA GLU A 219 -6.45 -8.02 5.52
C GLU A 219 -7.93 -8.46 5.48
N LEU A 220 -8.77 -7.75 4.73
CA LEU A 220 -10.16 -8.10 4.49
C LEU A 220 -10.31 -9.50 3.87
N ALA A 221 -9.51 -9.80 2.84
CA ALA A 221 -9.51 -11.11 2.20
C ALA A 221 -9.14 -12.23 3.19
N TYR A 222 -8.21 -11.99 4.13
CA TYR A 222 -7.85 -12.95 5.18
C TYR A 222 -9.03 -13.27 6.10
N PHE A 223 -9.86 -12.29 6.40
CA PHE A 223 -11.11 -12.46 7.17
C PHE A 223 -12.33 -12.83 6.32
N LYS A 224 -12.13 -13.15 5.03
CA LYS A 224 -13.20 -13.51 4.10
C LYS A 224 -14.24 -12.43 3.86
N ILE A 225 -13.88 -11.18 4.05
CA ILE A 225 -14.75 -10.04 3.78
C ILE A 225 -14.56 -9.61 2.34
N PRO A 226 -15.63 -9.52 1.54
CA PRO A 226 -15.53 -9.02 0.18
C PRO A 226 -15.16 -7.54 0.19
N SER A 227 -14.33 -7.14 -0.78
CA SER A 227 -13.96 -5.75 -0.95
C SER A 227 -14.00 -5.33 -2.41
N ILE A 228 -14.20 -4.03 -2.66
CA ILE A 228 -14.12 -3.42 -3.99
C ILE A 228 -12.93 -2.46 -3.98
N SER A 229 -12.07 -2.57 -5.00
CA SER A 229 -11.04 -1.59 -5.30
C SER A 229 -11.38 -0.89 -6.61
N ILE A 230 -11.32 0.45 -6.62
CA ILE A 230 -11.73 1.26 -7.78
C ILE A 230 -10.69 1.28 -8.92
N GLY A 231 -9.60 0.58 -8.76
CA GLY A 231 -8.54 0.57 -9.75
C GLY A 231 -7.63 -0.63 -9.64
N GLU A 232 -6.57 -0.57 -10.41
CA GLU A 232 -5.51 -1.56 -10.33
C GLU A 232 -4.81 -1.49 -8.98
N ASN A 233 -4.49 -2.66 -8.45
CA ASN A 233 -3.82 -2.79 -7.15
C ASN A 233 -2.93 -4.05 -7.13
N PRO A 234 -1.97 -4.15 -6.22
CA PRO A 234 -1.04 -5.29 -6.16
C PRO A 234 -1.72 -6.65 -6.04
N GLY A 235 -2.87 -6.70 -5.37
CA GLY A 235 -3.64 -7.91 -5.13
C GLY A 235 -4.54 -8.36 -6.28
N LYS A 236 -4.57 -7.63 -7.41
CA LYS A 236 -5.48 -7.89 -8.53
C LYS A 236 -5.43 -9.32 -9.05
N GLN A 237 -4.23 -9.88 -9.28
CA GLN A 237 -4.08 -11.25 -9.78
C GLN A 237 -4.53 -12.33 -8.79
N TYR A 238 -4.52 -12.00 -7.50
CA TYR A 238 -4.97 -12.89 -6.43
C TYR A 238 -6.44 -12.68 -6.09
N HIS A 239 -7.15 -11.81 -6.82
CA HIS A 239 -8.55 -11.49 -6.59
C HIS A 239 -8.85 -11.09 -5.13
N LEU A 240 -7.92 -10.34 -4.51
CA LEU A 240 -8.09 -9.85 -3.14
C LEU A 240 -9.28 -8.90 -3.01
N SER A 241 -9.70 -8.30 -4.12
CA SER A 241 -10.87 -7.42 -4.23
C SER A 241 -11.56 -7.59 -5.58
N TYR A 242 -12.79 -7.16 -5.67
CA TYR A 242 -13.47 -6.90 -6.93
C TYR A 242 -12.88 -5.63 -7.56
N ASN A 243 -12.56 -5.69 -8.84
CA ASN A 243 -11.93 -4.59 -9.57
C ASN A 243 -12.81 -4.22 -10.79
N PRO A 244 -13.80 -3.33 -10.62
CA PRO A 244 -14.64 -2.90 -11.72
C PRO A 244 -13.82 -2.16 -12.78
N LYS A 245 -14.18 -2.36 -14.05
CA LYS A 245 -13.49 -1.76 -15.20
C LYS A 245 -14.05 -0.36 -15.55
N ASN A 246 -15.24 -0.07 -15.08
CA ASN A 246 -15.96 1.18 -15.34
C ASN A 246 -16.99 1.48 -14.24
N ILE A 247 -17.60 2.65 -14.32
CA ILE A 247 -18.57 3.13 -13.32
C ILE A 247 -19.84 2.26 -13.30
N LEU A 248 -20.25 1.68 -14.44
CA LEU A 248 -21.43 0.82 -14.49
C LEU A 248 -21.20 -0.48 -13.70
N GLU A 249 -20.06 -1.14 -13.92
CA GLU A 249 -19.68 -2.31 -13.14
C GLU A 249 -19.57 -1.97 -11.65
N TYR A 250 -19.02 -0.80 -11.32
CA TYR A 250 -18.91 -0.33 -9.93
C TYR A 250 -20.30 -0.19 -9.28
N LYS A 251 -21.25 0.48 -9.96
CA LYS A 251 -22.64 0.59 -9.50
C LYS A 251 -23.28 -0.77 -9.31
N ASN A 252 -23.07 -1.70 -10.24
CA ASN A 252 -23.60 -3.05 -10.14
C ASN A 252 -23.07 -3.82 -8.93
N LEU A 253 -21.77 -3.70 -8.62
CA LEU A 253 -21.18 -4.28 -7.42
C LEU A 253 -21.78 -3.66 -6.16
N LEU A 254 -21.92 -2.34 -6.10
CA LEU A 254 -22.55 -1.66 -4.96
C LEU A 254 -24.01 -2.09 -4.78
N LYS A 255 -24.80 -2.18 -5.85
CA LYS A 255 -26.18 -2.63 -5.81
C LYS A 255 -26.30 -4.04 -5.27
N ASN A 256 -25.38 -4.92 -5.60
CA ASN A 256 -25.39 -6.33 -5.25
C ASN A 256 -24.50 -6.67 -4.04
N TYR A 257 -24.10 -5.71 -3.22
CA TYR A 257 -23.09 -5.88 -2.18
C TYR A 257 -23.36 -7.06 -1.22
N LYS A 258 -24.62 -7.34 -0.89
CA LYS A 258 -25.02 -8.45 -0.03
C LYS A 258 -24.72 -9.84 -0.61
N LYS A 259 -24.58 -9.94 -1.94
CA LYS A 259 -24.32 -11.19 -2.66
C LYS A 259 -22.82 -11.42 -2.90
N LEU A 260 -21.99 -10.41 -2.69
CA LEU A 260 -20.56 -10.52 -2.92
C LEU A 260 -19.92 -11.45 -1.88
N LYS A 261 -18.96 -12.26 -2.34
CA LYS A 261 -18.23 -13.20 -1.48
C LYS A 261 -16.72 -13.12 -1.76
N CYS A 262 -15.92 -13.15 -0.71
CA CYS A 262 -14.48 -13.29 -0.85
C CYS A 262 -14.13 -14.77 -1.09
N LYS A 263 -13.69 -15.09 -2.32
CA LYS A 263 -13.33 -16.47 -2.73
C LYS A 263 -11.85 -16.81 -2.49
N VAL A 264 -11.02 -15.82 -2.16
CA VAL A 264 -9.57 -15.97 -1.99
C VAL A 264 -9.25 -16.97 -0.88
N THR A 265 -8.32 -17.87 -1.15
CA THR A 265 -7.82 -18.83 -0.15
C THR A 265 -6.73 -18.21 0.72
N LYS A 266 -6.53 -18.73 1.92
CA LYS A 266 -5.40 -18.31 2.77
C LYS A 266 -4.06 -18.57 2.11
N LYS A 267 -3.95 -19.65 1.32
CA LYS A 267 -2.73 -19.95 0.55
C LYS A 267 -2.42 -18.84 -0.45
N GLU A 268 -3.39 -18.39 -1.22
CA GLU A 268 -3.21 -17.29 -2.17
C GLU A 268 -2.81 -15.98 -1.48
N ILE A 269 -3.35 -15.71 -0.29
CA ILE A 269 -2.92 -14.55 0.51
C ILE A 269 -1.45 -14.69 0.93
N TYR A 270 -1.01 -15.89 1.36
CA TYR A 270 0.40 -16.11 1.73
C TYR A 270 1.34 -16.03 0.52
N GLU A 271 0.91 -16.49 -0.66
CA GLU A 271 1.64 -16.31 -1.91
C GLU A 271 1.80 -14.81 -2.24
N PHE A 272 0.70 -14.06 -2.19
CA PHE A 272 0.72 -12.62 -2.41
C PHE A 272 1.65 -11.90 -1.42
N ILE A 273 1.53 -12.16 -0.13
CA ILE A 273 2.37 -11.56 0.91
C ILE A 273 3.85 -11.86 0.66
N TYR A 274 4.17 -13.09 0.24
CA TYR A 274 5.54 -13.43 -0.06
C TYR A 274 6.09 -12.58 -1.20
N VAL A 275 5.40 -12.56 -2.34
CA VAL A 275 5.89 -11.86 -3.54
C VAL A 275 5.90 -10.35 -3.32
N TYR A 276 4.85 -9.83 -2.73
CA TYR A 276 4.68 -8.38 -2.60
C TYR A 276 5.56 -7.76 -1.50
N MET A 277 5.76 -8.48 -0.39
CA MET A 277 6.41 -7.90 0.79
C MET A 277 7.74 -8.55 1.19
N LEU A 278 7.96 -9.82 0.85
CA LEU A 278 9.09 -10.59 1.35
C LEU A 278 10.10 -11.01 0.28
N ASN A 279 9.72 -10.95 -0.98
CA ASN A 279 10.62 -11.33 -2.08
C ASN A 279 11.70 -10.27 -2.37
N ASN A 280 11.72 -9.21 -1.60
CA ASN A 280 12.65 -8.08 -1.72
C ASN A 280 13.97 -8.38 -1.02
N LYS A 281 14.94 -8.91 -1.75
CA LYS A 281 16.26 -9.12 -1.17
C LYS A 281 17.13 -7.86 -1.14
N ASP A 282 16.88 -6.90 -2.01
CA ASP A 282 17.81 -5.81 -2.32
C ASP A 282 17.15 -4.41 -2.34
N SER A 283 16.09 -4.19 -1.56
CA SER A 283 15.55 -2.84 -1.44
C SER A 283 16.53 -1.92 -0.71
N TYR A 284 16.60 -0.66 -1.10
CA TYR A 284 17.37 0.37 -0.42
C TYR A 284 17.10 0.38 1.09
N GLU A 285 15.85 0.21 1.50
CA GLU A 285 15.47 0.14 2.90
C GLU A 285 16.07 -1.09 3.60
N THR A 286 16.14 -2.23 2.92
CA THR A 286 16.79 -3.45 3.45
C THR A 286 18.29 -3.24 3.57
N VAL A 287 18.91 -2.61 2.60
CA VAL A 287 20.34 -2.25 2.60
C VAL A 287 20.61 -1.20 3.67
N ALA A 288 19.83 -0.14 3.70
CA ALA A 288 19.95 0.94 4.68
C ALA A 288 19.81 0.44 6.14
N ARG A 289 18.89 -0.48 6.39
CA ARG A 289 18.73 -1.10 7.73
C ARG A 289 19.93 -1.96 8.09
N LYS A 290 20.54 -2.65 7.14
CA LYS A 290 21.74 -3.46 7.38
C LYS A 290 22.98 -2.61 7.65
N ILE A 291 23.04 -1.40 7.09
CA ILE A 291 24.12 -0.42 7.30
C ILE A 291 23.95 0.33 8.65
N GLU A 292 22.87 0.05 9.39
CA GLU A 292 22.60 0.73 10.68
C GLU A 292 22.57 2.27 10.56
N LEU A 293 21.82 2.80 9.58
CA LEU A 293 21.68 4.23 9.32
C LEU A 293 21.35 5.09 10.56
N LYS A 294 20.81 4.48 11.61
CA LYS A 294 20.56 5.16 12.90
C LYS A 294 21.81 5.77 13.54
N LYS A 295 23.01 5.35 13.11
CA LYS A 295 24.29 5.84 13.59
C LYS A 295 24.90 6.92 12.70
N ILE A 296 24.24 7.26 11.58
CA ILE A 296 24.74 8.25 10.62
C ILE A 296 23.84 9.49 10.70
N ASP A 297 24.43 10.59 11.08
CA ASP A 297 23.75 11.88 11.01
C ASP A 297 23.86 12.45 9.59
N LEU A 298 22.78 12.27 8.81
CA LEU A 298 22.72 12.75 7.42
C LEU A 298 22.56 14.28 7.31
N THR A 299 22.41 14.99 8.43
CA THR A 299 22.34 16.45 8.43
C THR A 299 23.73 17.11 8.34
N ILE A 300 24.79 16.34 8.62
CA ILE A 300 26.16 16.77 8.54
C ILE A 300 26.73 16.35 7.18
N SER A 301 27.49 17.22 6.50
CA SER A 301 28.09 16.94 5.19
C SER A 301 28.90 15.62 5.15
N ASN A 302 29.64 15.33 6.19
CA ASN A 302 30.43 14.10 6.31
C ASN A 302 29.55 12.84 6.52
N GLY A 303 28.33 12.98 7.03
CA GLY A 303 27.40 11.86 7.21
C GLY A 303 26.91 11.28 5.91
N LEU A 304 26.73 12.11 4.90
CA LEU A 304 26.34 11.64 3.55
C LEU A 304 27.50 10.88 2.87
N GLU A 305 28.73 11.37 3.00
CA GLU A 305 29.92 10.69 2.46
C GLU A 305 30.15 9.34 3.14
N ASP A 306 30.03 9.28 4.46
CA ASP A 306 30.15 8.03 5.23
C ASP A 306 29.04 7.04 4.84
N PHE A 307 27.83 7.52 4.61
CA PHE A 307 26.72 6.70 4.10
C PHE A 307 27.03 6.13 2.71
N ILE A 308 27.49 6.97 1.75
CA ILE A 308 27.83 6.54 0.40
C ILE A 308 28.97 5.50 0.44
N LYS A 309 30.00 5.74 1.25
CA LYS A 309 31.13 4.82 1.41
C LYS A 309 30.66 3.44 1.93
N ARG A 310 29.86 3.41 2.99
CA ARG A 310 29.31 2.17 3.56
C ARG A 310 28.36 1.46 2.61
N PHE A 311 27.61 2.21 1.83
CA PHE A 311 26.73 1.65 0.80
C PHE A 311 27.54 0.96 -0.31
N GLN A 312 28.61 1.60 -0.79
CA GLN A 312 29.52 1.03 -1.79
C GLN A 312 30.22 -0.22 -1.27
N GLU A 313 30.72 -0.18 -0.03
CA GLU A 313 31.34 -1.35 0.62
C GLU A 313 30.37 -2.53 0.75
N TYR A 314 29.08 -2.25 0.94
CA TYR A 314 28.04 -3.28 1.02
C TYR A 314 27.76 -3.90 -0.35
N GLU A 315 27.69 -3.11 -1.41
CA GLU A 315 27.46 -3.62 -2.79
C GLU A 315 28.66 -4.43 -3.33
N ILE A 316 29.88 -4.05 -2.94
CA ILE A 316 31.12 -4.72 -3.40
C ILE A 316 31.34 -6.07 -2.72
N LYS A 317 30.79 -6.30 -1.53
CA LYS A 317 30.89 -7.60 -0.87
C LYS A 317 29.93 -8.60 -1.51
N PRO A 318 30.43 -9.65 -2.20
CA PRO A 318 29.55 -10.68 -2.70
C PRO A 318 28.76 -11.27 -1.53
N GLN A 319 27.43 -11.17 -1.59
CA GLN A 319 26.58 -11.74 -0.56
C GLN A 319 26.76 -13.27 -0.61
N LYS A 320 27.55 -13.80 0.31
CA LYS A 320 27.55 -15.25 0.56
C LYS A 320 26.11 -15.62 0.89
N GLU A 321 25.47 -16.32 -0.02
CA GLU A 321 24.15 -16.89 0.21
C GLU A 321 24.23 -17.76 1.47
N LYS A 322 23.68 -17.27 2.56
CA LYS A 322 23.36 -18.14 3.66
C LYS A 322 22.16 -18.98 3.20
N ILE A 323 22.53 -20.18 2.78
CA ILE A 323 21.62 -21.27 2.41
C ILE A 323 20.66 -21.58 3.58
#